data_c91b2521a73810da3132a64d3b8f87b3
#
_entry.id   c91b2521a73810da3132a64d3b8f87b3
#
_cell.length_a   1.000
_cell.length_b   1.000
_cell.length_c   1.000
_cell.angle_alpha   90.00
_cell.angle_beta   90.00
_cell.angle_gamma   90.00
#
_symmetry.space_group_name_H-M   'P 1'
#
loop_
_entity.id
_entity.type
_entity.pdbx_description
1 polymer ?
#
loop_
_entity_poly.entity_id
_entity_poly.type
_entity_poly.pdbx_seq_one_letter_code
_entity_poly.pdbx_strand_id
1 'polypeptide(L)'
;LLQFHEYEDEVRTPMEEHLVEAALYASSNGEANVHFTVSHDHLELFKQMVAEKVDKYAQRYGIKYNISFSEQKPSTDTIAANPDNTPFRNEDGSLLFRPGGHGALIENLNEIDADVVFIKNIDNVVPDRLKAETVTWKQVIAGVLVTLQKQAFNYLKVLDSGQYNHEKLEKIIRFVQRDLCCRKADIKELEDAELVIYLRKKLNRPMRVCGVVKNVGEPGGGPFLTYNQDGTVSLQILESSQIDKNNEEYMKMFTEGTHFNPVDLVCATKDYQGNAFDLPKFVDPSTGFISSKSKNGKDLKALELPGLWNGAMSDWNTVFVEVPLGTFNPVKTVNDLLRDQHQAVEGGIKHEHHHEHGKGGCCGKH
;
A
#
# COMPACT_ATOMS: atom_id res chain seq x y z
N LEU A 1 -14.75 -3.32 16.86
CA LEU A 1 -14.18 -4.03 15.73
C LEU A 1 -15.01 -5.27 15.42
N LEU A 2 -15.30 -5.48 14.12
CA LEU A 2 -16.02 -6.64 13.64
C LEU A 2 -15.15 -7.89 13.77
N GLN A 3 -15.72 -9.00 14.21
CA GLN A 3 -15.04 -10.29 14.24
C GLN A 3 -15.03 -10.88 12.83
N PHE A 4 -13.86 -11.33 12.37
CA PHE A 4 -13.67 -11.82 11.00
C PHE A 4 -13.62 -13.34 10.91
N HIS A 5 -12.88 -13.99 11.79
CA HIS A 5 -12.58 -15.41 11.65
C HIS A 5 -12.90 -16.19 12.91
N GLU A 6 -13.60 -17.29 12.74
CA GLU A 6 -13.97 -18.23 13.79
C GLU A 6 -13.00 -19.41 13.82
N TYR A 7 -12.54 -19.75 15.02
CA TYR A 7 -11.67 -20.88 15.32
C TYR A 7 -12.38 -21.78 16.32
N GLU A 8 -11.84 -22.94 16.60
CA GLU A 8 -12.44 -23.90 17.55
C GLU A 8 -12.62 -23.29 18.94
N ASP A 9 -11.66 -22.53 19.42
CA ASP A 9 -11.59 -21.99 20.77
C ASP A 9 -11.61 -20.46 20.86
N GLU A 10 -11.65 -19.77 19.75
CA GLU A 10 -11.61 -18.29 19.70
C GLU A 10 -12.24 -17.73 18.42
N VAL A 11 -12.59 -16.45 18.48
CA VAL A 11 -12.98 -15.65 17.32
C VAL A 11 -12.04 -14.45 17.24
N ARG A 12 -11.48 -14.19 16.06
CA ARG A 12 -10.50 -13.11 15.85
C ARG A 12 -11.07 -11.95 15.07
N THR A 13 -10.71 -10.76 15.55
CA THR A 13 -10.83 -9.50 14.78
C THR A 13 -9.70 -9.40 13.76
N PRO A 14 -9.78 -8.51 12.74
CA PRO A 14 -8.66 -8.27 11.83
C PRO A 14 -7.40 -7.78 12.55
N MET A 15 -7.54 -6.99 13.60
CA MET A 15 -6.40 -6.56 14.43
C MET A 15 -5.62 -7.76 14.99
N GLU A 16 -6.32 -8.76 15.53
CA GLU A 16 -5.71 -9.98 16.06
C GLU A 16 -5.00 -10.77 14.97
N GLU A 17 -5.57 -10.85 13.76
CA GLU A 17 -4.93 -11.50 12.62
C GLU A 17 -3.62 -10.82 12.23
N HIS A 18 -3.52 -9.49 12.35
CA HIS A 18 -2.27 -8.77 12.13
C HIS A 18 -1.23 -9.01 13.23
N LEU A 19 -1.64 -9.23 14.47
CA LEU A 19 -0.70 -9.64 15.53
C LEU A 19 -0.10 -11.00 15.22
N VAL A 20 -0.89 -11.94 14.74
CA VAL A 20 -0.41 -13.26 14.30
C VAL A 20 0.55 -13.13 13.12
N GLU A 21 0.19 -12.37 12.10
CA GLU A 21 1.06 -12.14 10.94
C GLU A 21 2.39 -11.50 11.34
N ALA A 22 2.36 -10.51 12.22
CA ALA A 22 3.58 -9.85 12.71
C ALA A 22 4.54 -10.85 13.39
N ALA A 23 4.01 -11.78 14.18
CA ALA A 23 4.81 -12.84 14.77
C ALA A 23 5.45 -13.75 13.70
N LEU A 24 4.73 -14.04 12.61
CA LEU A 24 5.15 -15.01 11.61
C LEU A 24 6.19 -14.48 10.62
N TYR A 25 6.14 -13.21 10.24
CA TYR A 25 7.10 -12.67 9.25
C TYR A 25 7.75 -11.33 9.62
N ALA A 26 7.29 -10.65 10.66
CA ALA A 26 7.79 -9.32 11.05
C ALA A 26 8.37 -9.29 12.48
N SER A 27 8.78 -10.43 13.00
CA SER A 27 9.47 -10.51 14.29
C SER A 27 10.97 -10.64 14.10
N SER A 28 11.74 -10.03 14.99
CA SER A 28 13.18 -10.08 15.02
C SER A 28 13.67 -9.97 16.47
N ASN A 29 14.68 -10.75 16.83
CA ASN A 29 15.28 -10.75 18.17
C ASN A 29 14.25 -10.94 19.30
N GLY A 30 13.22 -11.76 19.08
CA GLY A 30 12.16 -12.00 20.06
C GLY A 30 11.14 -10.89 20.21
N GLU A 31 11.12 -9.92 19.33
CA GLU A 31 10.19 -8.78 19.32
C GLU A 31 9.48 -8.61 17.99
N ALA A 32 8.24 -8.13 18.05
CA ALA A 32 7.48 -7.68 16.87
C ALA A 32 7.00 -6.25 17.11
N ASN A 33 7.30 -5.36 16.15
CA ASN A 33 6.84 -3.98 16.17
C ASN A 33 5.61 -3.86 15.26
N VAL A 34 4.50 -3.41 15.81
CA VAL A 34 3.25 -3.24 15.07
C VAL A 34 2.73 -1.85 15.28
N HIS A 35 2.45 -1.16 14.20
CA HIS A 35 1.90 0.19 14.21
C HIS A 35 0.52 0.21 13.56
N PHE A 36 -0.45 0.78 14.26
CA PHE A 36 -1.80 0.96 13.73
C PHE A 36 -2.10 2.46 13.53
N THR A 37 -2.54 2.81 12.34
CA THR A 37 -3.10 4.12 12.08
C THR A 37 -4.62 4.02 12.14
N VAL A 38 -5.21 4.76 13.05
CA VAL A 38 -6.64 4.70 13.34
C VAL A 38 -7.27 6.09 13.36
N SER A 39 -8.58 6.16 13.14
CA SER A 39 -9.32 7.42 13.28
C SER A 39 -9.43 7.82 14.74
N HIS A 40 -9.54 9.14 14.98
CA HIS A 40 -9.64 9.70 16.33
C HIS A 40 -10.77 9.06 17.14
N ASP A 41 -11.94 8.91 16.53
CA ASP A 41 -13.14 8.37 17.19
C ASP A 41 -13.01 6.93 17.66
N HIS A 42 -12.10 6.16 17.07
CA HIS A 42 -11.91 4.75 17.37
C HIS A 42 -10.62 4.46 18.15
N LEU A 43 -9.77 5.47 18.36
CA LEU A 43 -8.42 5.27 18.92
C LEU A 43 -8.45 4.63 20.31
N GLU A 44 -9.23 5.16 21.24
CA GLU A 44 -9.25 4.66 22.62
C GLU A 44 -9.82 3.25 22.71
N LEU A 45 -10.88 2.97 21.96
CA LEU A 45 -11.47 1.63 21.90
C LEU A 45 -10.47 0.63 21.29
N PHE A 46 -9.76 1.04 20.25
CA PHE A 46 -8.77 0.20 19.60
C PHE A 46 -7.59 -0.12 20.52
N LYS A 47 -7.08 0.88 21.22
CA LYS A 47 -6.03 0.71 22.26
C LYS A 47 -6.46 -0.28 23.35
N GLN A 48 -7.69 -0.15 23.83
CA GLN A 48 -8.24 -1.04 24.86
C GLN A 48 -8.31 -2.48 24.34
N MET A 49 -8.78 -2.69 23.12
CA MET A 49 -8.89 -4.03 22.53
C MET A 49 -7.52 -4.67 22.32
N VAL A 50 -6.52 -3.89 21.89
CA VAL A 50 -5.13 -4.37 21.75
C VAL A 50 -4.60 -4.78 23.12
N ALA A 51 -4.77 -3.95 24.14
CA ALA A 51 -4.30 -4.24 25.50
C ALA A 51 -4.92 -5.52 26.07
N GLU A 52 -6.18 -5.82 25.77
CA GLU A 52 -6.86 -7.04 26.22
C GLU A 52 -6.37 -8.31 25.51
N LYS A 53 -5.85 -8.20 24.28
CA LYS A 53 -5.54 -9.34 23.41
C LYS A 53 -4.04 -9.63 23.26
N VAL A 54 -3.18 -8.63 23.41
CA VAL A 54 -1.76 -8.74 23.04
C VAL A 54 -1.03 -9.82 23.85
N ASP A 55 -1.30 -9.96 25.14
CA ASP A 55 -0.60 -10.92 26.01
C ASP A 55 -0.83 -12.37 25.57
N LYS A 56 -2.02 -12.69 25.10
CA LYS A 56 -2.35 -14.02 24.59
C LYS A 56 -1.44 -14.40 23.43
N TYR A 57 -1.23 -13.50 22.48
CA TYR A 57 -0.37 -13.73 21.32
C TYR A 57 1.12 -13.68 21.67
N ALA A 58 1.52 -12.80 22.60
CA ALA A 58 2.88 -12.76 23.12
C ALA A 58 3.29 -14.09 23.73
N GLN A 59 2.42 -14.72 24.53
CA GLN A 59 2.66 -16.03 25.12
C GLN A 59 2.66 -17.14 24.07
N ARG A 60 1.71 -17.11 23.14
CA ARG A 60 1.56 -18.14 22.08
C ARG A 60 2.81 -18.22 21.20
N TYR A 61 3.39 -17.09 20.82
CA TYR A 61 4.53 -17.01 19.91
C TYR A 61 5.87 -16.80 20.62
N GLY A 62 5.88 -16.63 21.93
CA GLY A 62 7.10 -16.43 22.69
C GLY A 62 7.84 -15.14 22.33
N ILE A 63 7.12 -14.08 22.00
CA ILE A 63 7.66 -12.78 21.59
C ILE A 63 7.08 -11.64 22.43
N LYS A 64 7.80 -10.51 22.43
CA LYS A 64 7.30 -9.24 22.95
C LYS A 64 6.74 -8.40 21.80
N TYR A 65 5.51 -7.93 21.95
CA TYR A 65 4.92 -6.95 21.02
C TYR A 65 5.19 -5.53 21.49
N ASN A 66 5.70 -4.71 20.58
CA ASN A 66 5.79 -3.26 20.73
C ASN A 66 4.72 -2.64 19.84
N ILE A 67 3.61 -2.23 20.43
CA ILE A 67 2.46 -1.71 19.71
C ILE A 67 2.44 -0.19 19.82
N SER A 68 2.30 0.49 18.68
CA SER A 68 2.16 1.94 18.61
C SER A 68 0.96 2.32 17.77
N PHE A 69 0.50 3.56 17.95
CA PHE A 69 -0.68 4.10 17.27
C PHE A 69 -0.40 5.49 16.75
N SER A 70 -1.03 5.84 15.66
CA SER A 70 -1.10 7.22 15.18
C SER A 70 -2.45 7.52 14.56
N GLU A 71 -2.73 8.80 14.44
CA GLU A 71 -3.87 9.34 13.73
C GLU A 71 -3.37 10.14 12.52
N GLN A 72 -4.22 10.28 11.52
CA GLN A 72 -3.94 11.23 10.45
C GLN A 72 -3.79 12.63 11.05
N LYS A 73 -2.70 13.31 10.72
CA LYS A 73 -2.39 14.61 11.33
C LYS A 73 -3.35 15.69 10.86
N PRO A 74 -3.95 16.49 11.76
CA PRO A 74 -4.79 17.63 11.39
C PRO A 74 -4.07 18.66 10.50
N SER A 75 -2.74 18.77 10.61
CA SER A 75 -1.92 19.63 9.76
C SER A 75 -1.95 19.25 8.27
N THR A 76 -2.40 18.04 7.94
CA THR A 76 -2.56 17.54 6.57
C THR A 76 -3.97 17.79 6.01
N ASP A 77 -4.88 18.31 6.81
CA ASP A 77 -6.22 18.67 6.36
C ASP A 77 -6.15 19.77 5.30
N THR A 78 -7.07 19.69 4.34
CA THR A 78 -7.15 20.65 3.24
C THR A 78 -8.42 21.49 3.33
N ILE A 79 -8.33 22.73 2.87
CA ILE A 79 -9.48 23.63 2.85
C ILE A 79 -10.49 23.20 1.80
N ALA A 80 -11.77 23.16 2.16
CA ALA A 80 -12.86 22.95 1.21
C ALA A 80 -13.23 24.24 0.49
N ALA A 81 -13.60 24.13 -0.76
CA ALA A 81 -14.04 25.26 -1.59
C ALA A 81 -15.46 25.04 -2.15
N ASN A 82 -16.15 26.13 -2.38
CA ASN A 82 -17.39 26.12 -3.17
C ASN A 82 -17.07 25.82 -4.64
N PRO A 83 -18.08 25.46 -5.46
CA PRO A 83 -17.88 25.24 -6.89
C PRO A 83 -17.26 26.42 -7.65
N ASP A 84 -17.44 27.65 -7.16
CA ASP A 84 -16.84 28.88 -7.69
C ASP A 84 -15.44 29.19 -7.18
N ASN A 85 -14.81 28.26 -6.44
CA ASN A 85 -13.48 28.38 -5.82
C ASN A 85 -13.38 29.35 -4.65
N THR A 86 -14.47 29.88 -4.13
CA THR A 86 -14.46 30.59 -2.84
C THR A 86 -14.39 29.60 -1.68
N PRO A 87 -13.82 30.00 -0.52
CA PRO A 87 -13.76 29.09 0.62
C PRO A 87 -15.15 28.65 1.08
N PHE A 88 -15.31 27.35 1.29
CA PHE A 88 -16.55 26.82 1.88
C PHE A 88 -16.57 27.13 3.39
N ARG A 89 -17.71 27.67 3.87
CA ARG A 89 -17.86 28.02 5.27
C ARG A 89 -18.95 27.21 5.93
N ASN A 90 -18.70 26.85 7.19
CA ASN A 90 -19.68 26.29 8.09
C ASN A 90 -20.78 27.31 8.42
N GLU A 91 -21.86 26.87 9.07
CA GLU A 91 -22.97 27.75 9.48
C GLU A 91 -22.52 28.88 10.41
N ASP A 92 -21.50 28.66 11.24
CA ASP A 92 -20.89 29.65 12.14
C ASP A 92 -19.92 30.63 11.45
N GLY A 93 -19.74 30.48 10.12
CA GLY A 93 -18.83 31.32 9.32
C GLY A 93 -17.37 30.84 9.31
N SER A 94 -17.02 29.81 10.06
CA SER A 94 -15.68 29.26 10.08
C SER A 94 -15.36 28.52 8.75
N LEU A 95 -14.08 28.43 8.42
CA LEU A 95 -13.61 27.67 7.26
C LEU A 95 -13.79 26.17 7.51
N LEU A 96 -14.20 25.44 6.48
CA LEU A 96 -14.26 23.99 6.53
C LEU A 96 -12.93 23.40 6.06
N PHE A 97 -12.31 22.59 6.92
CA PHE A 97 -11.17 21.75 6.58
C PHE A 97 -11.61 20.27 6.51
N ARG A 98 -11.02 19.55 5.61
CA ARG A 98 -11.31 18.12 5.41
C ARG A 98 -10.03 17.31 5.40
N PRO A 99 -10.09 16.03 5.84
CA PRO A 99 -8.95 15.12 5.69
C PRO A 99 -8.47 15.08 4.24
N GLY A 100 -7.15 15.09 4.06
CA GLY A 100 -6.51 15.09 2.74
C GLY A 100 -6.49 13.73 2.03
N GLY A 101 -7.20 12.72 2.52
CA GLY A 101 -7.17 11.36 2.01
C GLY A 101 -5.99 10.55 2.55
N HIS A 102 -5.84 9.31 2.08
CA HIS A 102 -4.79 8.41 2.60
C HIS A 102 -3.35 8.87 2.28
N GLY A 103 -3.17 9.79 1.35
CA GLY A 103 -1.86 10.39 1.06
C GLY A 103 -1.28 11.16 2.24
N ALA A 104 -2.12 11.69 3.13
CA ALA A 104 -1.70 12.33 4.38
C ALA A 104 -0.90 11.37 5.29
N LEU A 105 -1.08 10.07 5.16
CA LEU A 105 -0.40 9.04 5.95
C LEU A 105 1.10 8.93 5.64
N ILE A 106 1.61 9.60 4.62
CA ILE A 106 3.07 9.69 4.42
C ILE A 106 3.75 10.37 5.61
N GLU A 107 3.11 11.30 6.26
CA GLU A 107 3.59 11.94 7.49
C GLU A 107 3.66 10.95 8.66
N ASN A 108 2.71 10.03 8.75
CA ASN A 108 2.70 8.98 9.76
C ASN A 108 3.84 7.99 9.51
N LEU A 109 4.02 7.55 8.26
CA LEU A 109 5.11 6.66 7.88
C LEU A 109 6.47 7.30 8.14
N ASN A 110 6.59 8.60 7.92
CA ASN A 110 7.83 9.36 8.15
C ASN A 110 8.31 9.35 9.61
N GLU A 111 7.44 9.07 10.56
CA GLU A 111 7.75 9.00 11.98
C GLU A 111 8.08 7.58 12.47
N ILE A 112 7.98 6.58 11.61
CA ILE A 112 8.29 5.20 11.97
C ILE A 112 9.79 4.96 11.83
N ASP A 113 10.43 4.64 12.95
CA ASP A 113 11.86 4.26 12.99
C ASP A 113 11.99 2.75 12.85
N ALA A 114 12.19 2.29 11.62
CA ALA A 114 12.42 0.89 11.31
C ALA A 114 13.28 0.74 10.05
N ASP A 115 14.00 -0.37 9.95
CA ASP A 115 14.82 -0.68 8.77
C ASP A 115 13.97 -1.20 7.62
N VAL A 116 12.94 -1.99 7.94
CA VAL A 116 11.99 -2.57 7.00
C VAL A 116 10.59 -2.40 7.53
N VAL A 117 9.69 -1.89 6.71
CA VAL A 117 8.28 -1.65 7.07
C VAL A 117 7.39 -2.40 6.11
N PHE A 118 6.62 -3.36 6.63
CA PHE A 118 5.52 -3.99 5.88
C PHE A 118 4.27 -3.13 6.03
N ILE A 119 3.63 -2.80 4.92
CA ILE A 119 2.39 -2.04 4.91
C ILE A 119 1.27 -2.92 4.39
N LYS A 120 0.19 -3.03 5.16
CA LYS A 120 -1.02 -3.74 4.80
C LYS A 120 -2.26 -2.95 5.19
N ASN A 121 -3.32 -3.12 4.42
CA ASN A 121 -4.64 -2.74 4.86
C ASN A 121 -5.12 -3.71 5.95
N ILE A 122 -5.81 -3.18 6.95
CA ILE A 122 -6.26 -3.96 8.10
C ILE A 122 -7.25 -5.06 7.69
N ASP A 123 -8.01 -4.86 6.64
CA ASP A 123 -9.04 -5.77 6.17
C ASP A 123 -8.53 -6.91 5.27
N ASN A 124 -7.25 -6.89 4.89
CA ASN A 124 -6.66 -7.94 4.05
C ASN A 124 -5.98 -9.00 4.92
N VAL A 125 -6.76 -9.87 5.49
CA VAL A 125 -6.32 -10.96 6.37
C VAL A 125 -7.05 -12.26 6.06
N VAL A 126 -6.43 -13.38 6.41
CA VAL A 126 -6.98 -14.73 6.22
C VAL A 126 -6.88 -15.54 7.50
N PRO A 127 -7.68 -16.62 7.64
CA PRO A 127 -7.52 -17.58 8.71
C PRO A 127 -6.15 -18.27 8.69
N ASP A 128 -5.74 -18.84 9.83
CA ASP A 128 -4.42 -19.49 9.99
C ASP A 128 -4.15 -20.56 8.93
N ARG A 129 -5.17 -21.30 8.51
CA ARG A 129 -5.03 -22.35 7.48
C ARG A 129 -4.49 -21.83 6.14
N LEU A 130 -4.67 -20.54 5.84
CA LEU A 130 -4.23 -19.89 4.58
C LEU A 130 -3.04 -18.94 4.77
N LYS A 131 -2.54 -18.75 6.00
CA LYS A 131 -1.46 -17.80 6.27
C LYS A 131 -0.10 -18.21 5.72
N ALA A 132 0.15 -19.50 5.51
CA ALA A 132 1.45 -19.96 5.04
C ALA A 132 1.86 -19.32 3.70
N GLU A 133 0.93 -19.20 2.78
CA GLU A 133 1.18 -18.53 1.48
C GLU A 133 1.48 -17.04 1.66
N THR A 134 0.71 -16.35 2.49
CA THR A 134 0.95 -14.94 2.84
C THR A 134 2.34 -14.75 3.43
N VAL A 135 2.72 -15.56 4.40
CA VAL A 135 4.04 -15.49 5.05
C VAL A 135 5.17 -15.70 4.04
N THR A 136 5.07 -16.73 3.21
CA THR A 136 6.08 -17.01 2.19
C THR A 136 6.29 -15.82 1.26
N TRP A 137 5.22 -15.24 0.75
CA TRP A 137 5.34 -14.13 -0.21
C TRP A 137 5.70 -12.80 0.45
N LYS A 138 5.35 -12.59 1.70
CA LYS A 138 5.90 -11.47 2.48
C LYS A 138 7.42 -11.57 2.63
N GLN A 139 7.91 -12.75 2.92
CA GLN A 139 9.36 -13.00 2.99
C GLN A 139 10.04 -12.82 1.63
N VAL A 140 9.39 -13.23 0.54
CA VAL A 140 9.91 -13.05 -0.82
C VAL A 140 10.07 -11.56 -1.16
N ILE A 141 9.01 -10.76 -0.99
CA ILE A 141 9.08 -9.33 -1.32
C ILE A 141 10.06 -8.57 -0.42
N ALA A 142 10.17 -8.95 0.85
CA ALA A 142 11.17 -8.39 1.76
C ALA A 142 12.59 -8.78 1.36
N GLY A 143 12.81 -10.02 0.94
CA GLY A 143 14.11 -10.48 0.43
C GLY A 143 14.53 -9.74 -0.84
N VAL A 144 13.62 -9.49 -1.76
CA VAL A 144 13.87 -8.65 -2.94
C VAL A 144 14.26 -7.22 -2.53
N LEU A 145 13.52 -6.62 -1.61
CA LEU A 145 13.82 -5.28 -1.09
C LEU A 145 15.24 -5.18 -0.51
N VAL A 146 15.57 -6.07 0.41
CA VAL A 146 16.86 -6.05 1.11
C VAL A 146 18.02 -6.28 0.14
N THR A 147 17.85 -7.19 -0.82
CA THR A 147 18.87 -7.48 -1.84
C THR A 147 19.13 -6.26 -2.73
N LEU A 148 18.08 -5.63 -3.24
CA LEU A 148 18.19 -4.44 -4.08
C LEU A 148 18.74 -3.23 -3.30
N GLN A 149 18.30 -3.04 -2.06
CA GLN A 149 18.80 -1.97 -1.21
C GLN A 149 20.31 -2.12 -0.96
N LYS A 150 20.76 -3.32 -0.62
CA LYS A 150 22.18 -3.59 -0.39
C LYS A 150 23.01 -3.25 -1.62
N GLN A 151 22.55 -3.62 -2.80
CA GLN A 151 23.23 -3.34 -4.05
C GLN A 151 23.24 -1.83 -4.36
N ALA A 152 22.12 -1.14 -4.17
CA ALA A 152 22.04 0.32 -4.32
C ALA A 152 23.00 1.04 -3.36
N PHE A 153 23.08 0.62 -2.12
CA PHE A 153 23.99 1.20 -1.12
C PHE A 153 25.46 0.97 -1.46
N ASN A 154 25.80 -0.21 -1.97
CA ASN A 154 27.16 -0.49 -2.44
C ASN A 154 27.55 0.43 -3.61
N TYR A 155 26.66 0.66 -4.55
CA TYR A 155 26.88 1.57 -5.67
C TYR A 155 27.02 3.04 -5.20
N LEU A 156 26.21 3.46 -4.24
CA LEU A 156 26.36 4.81 -3.64
C LEU A 156 27.72 5.00 -3.01
N LYS A 157 28.23 4.00 -2.28
CA LYS A 157 29.58 4.03 -1.70
C LYS A 157 30.67 4.09 -2.76
N VAL A 158 30.51 3.38 -3.85
CA VAL A 158 31.42 3.45 -5.02
C VAL A 158 31.44 4.85 -5.61
N LEU A 159 30.27 5.44 -5.85
CA LEU A 159 30.16 6.81 -6.38
C LEU A 159 30.77 7.83 -5.43
N ASP A 160 30.57 7.68 -4.13
CA ASP A 160 31.16 8.57 -3.11
C ASP A 160 32.67 8.45 -3.01
N SER A 161 33.23 7.26 -3.26
CA SER A 161 34.68 7.05 -3.22
C SER A 161 35.43 7.74 -4.35
N GLY A 162 34.75 8.09 -5.44
CA GLY A 162 35.38 8.59 -6.66
C GLY A 162 36.22 7.54 -7.39
N GLN A 163 36.26 6.30 -6.91
CA GLN A 163 37.05 5.20 -7.47
C GLN A 163 36.22 4.37 -8.43
N TYR A 164 35.94 4.93 -9.60
CA TYR A 164 35.22 4.27 -10.67
C TYR A 164 35.75 4.69 -12.02
N ASN A 165 35.52 3.86 -13.02
CA ASN A 165 35.75 4.12 -14.42
C ASN A 165 34.43 4.09 -15.17
N HIS A 166 34.47 4.34 -16.48
CA HIS A 166 33.27 4.31 -17.32
C HIS A 166 32.57 2.95 -17.32
N GLU A 167 33.33 1.86 -17.33
CA GLU A 167 32.78 0.49 -17.25
C GLU A 167 31.97 0.28 -15.96
N LYS A 168 32.46 0.79 -14.83
CA LYS A 168 31.73 0.72 -13.56
C LYS A 168 30.45 1.54 -13.58
N LEU A 169 30.48 2.73 -14.16
CA LEU A 169 29.29 3.55 -14.35
C LEU A 169 28.25 2.86 -15.23
N GLU A 170 28.68 2.18 -16.28
CA GLU A 170 27.76 1.39 -17.12
C GLU A 170 27.08 0.26 -16.34
N LYS A 171 27.78 -0.40 -15.42
CA LYS A 171 27.17 -1.42 -14.54
C LYS A 171 26.09 -0.81 -13.64
N ILE A 172 26.36 0.37 -13.09
CA ILE A 172 25.40 1.09 -12.24
C ILE A 172 24.20 1.54 -13.07
N ILE A 173 24.40 2.01 -14.29
CA ILE A 173 23.33 2.35 -15.22
C ILE A 173 22.44 1.13 -15.48
N ARG A 174 23.02 -0.03 -15.76
CA ARG A 174 22.25 -1.27 -15.97
C ARG A 174 21.43 -1.66 -14.77
N PHE A 175 21.96 -1.50 -13.56
CA PHE A 175 21.24 -1.75 -12.32
C PHE A 175 20.02 -0.81 -12.21
N VAL A 176 20.19 0.48 -12.42
CA VAL A 176 19.10 1.46 -12.36
C VAL A 176 18.03 1.17 -13.41
N GLN A 177 18.43 0.80 -14.63
CA GLN A 177 17.51 0.54 -15.73
C GLN A 177 16.77 -0.79 -15.62
N ARG A 178 17.45 -1.84 -15.21
CA ARG A 178 16.91 -3.21 -15.21
C ARG A 178 16.31 -3.61 -13.87
N ASP A 179 17.03 -3.37 -12.78
CA ASP A 179 16.61 -3.80 -11.46
C ASP A 179 15.70 -2.78 -10.77
N LEU A 180 15.97 -1.48 -10.94
CA LEU A 180 15.12 -0.41 -10.44
C LEU A 180 14.09 0.09 -11.47
N CYS A 181 14.13 -0.43 -12.69
CA CYS A 181 13.16 -0.14 -13.76
C CYS A 181 13.00 1.37 -14.04
N CYS A 182 14.08 2.13 -13.94
CA CYS A 182 14.09 3.57 -14.21
C CYS A 182 14.95 3.87 -15.45
N ARG A 183 14.37 4.52 -16.44
CA ARG A 183 15.02 4.82 -17.72
C ARG A 183 15.05 6.31 -18.01
N LYS A 184 16.20 6.76 -18.52
CA LYS A 184 16.43 8.10 -19.03
C LYS A 184 16.76 8.00 -20.53
N ALA A 185 15.95 8.62 -21.39
CA ALA A 185 16.06 8.45 -22.84
C ALA A 185 17.42 8.94 -23.39
N ASP A 186 17.92 10.05 -22.86
CA ASP A 186 19.16 10.72 -23.31
C ASP A 186 20.38 10.36 -22.45
N ILE A 187 20.36 9.21 -21.76
CA ILE A 187 21.44 8.83 -20.84
C ILE A 187 22.80 8.75 -21.51
N LYS A 188 22.84 8.41 -22.80
CA LYS A 188 24.08 8.31 -23.59
C LYS A 188 24.71 9.66 -23.92
N GLU A 189 23.96 10.73 -23.79
CA GLU A 189 24.40 12.09 -24.03
C GLU A 189 25.09 12.73 -22.82
N LEU A 190 24.99 12.08 -21.64
CA LEU A 190 25.58 12.58 -20.41
C LEU A 190 27.06 12.27 -20.31
N GLU A 191 27.84 13.26 -19.93
CA GLU A 191 29.22 13.08 -19.51
C GLU A 191 29.30 12.35 -18.17
N ASP A 192 30.45 11.74 -17.85
CA ASP A 192 30.61 10.94 -16.63
C ASP A 192 30.25 11.71 -15.35
N ALA A 193 30.60 13.00 -15.27
CA ALA A 193 30.22 13.81 -14.10
C ALA A 193 28.71 13.99 -13.96
N GLU A 194 28.01 14.18 -15.06
CA GLU A 194 26.53 14.27 -15.08
C GLU A 194 25.89 12.93 -14.78
N LEU A 195 26.46 11.82 -15.28
CA LEU A 195 26.03 10.45 -14.96
C LEU A 195 26.12 10.16 -13.47
N VAL A 196 27.20 10.54 -12.82
CA VAL A 196 27.38 10.35 -11.36
C VAL A 196 26.27 11.07 -10.58
N ILE A 197 25.98 12.32 -10.95
CA ILE A 197 24.91 13.09 -10.30
C ILE A 197 23.55 12.42 -10.52
N TYR A 198 23.27 11.99 -11.74
CA TYR A 198 22.02 11.30 -12.09
C TYR A 198 21.85 9.98 -11.33
N LEU A 199 22.88 9.12 -11.38
CA LEU A 199 22.85 7.82 -10.74
C LEU A 199 22.72 7.96 -9.22
N ARG A 200 23.47 8.89 -8.62
CA ARG A 200 23.38 9.17 -7.20
C ARG A 200 21.96 9.60 -6.79
N LYS A 201 21.34 10.48 -7.56
CA LYS A 201 19.96 10.92 -7.33
C LYS A 201 18.96 9.76 -7.41
N LYS A 202 19.15 8.83 -8.35
CA LYS A 202 18.24 7.67 -8.50
C LYS A 202 18.49 6.55 -7.48
N LEU A 203 19.69 6.41 -6.97
CA LEU A 203 20.02 5.40 -5.97
C LEU A 203 19.70 5.84 -4.53
N ASN A 204 19.86 7.13 -4.22
CA ASN A 204 19.70 7.68 -2.87
C ASN A 204 18.24 8.09 -2.61
N ARG A 205 17.38 7.11 -2.56
CA ARG A 205 15.92 7.26 -2.41
C ARG A 205 15.35 6.19 -1.50
N PRO A 206 14.21 6.45 -0.85
CA PRO A 206 13.43 5.36 -0.28
C PRO A 206 13.11 4.31 -1.33
N MET A 207 12.93 3.09 -0.91
CA MET A 207 12.65 1.96 -1.79
C MET A 207 11.42 1.20 -1.30
N ARG A 208 10.63 0.71 -2.24
CA ARG A 208 9.52 -0.20 -1.97
C ARG A 208 9.48 -1.35 -2.96
N VAL A 209 9.04 -2.49 -2.48
CA VAL A 209 8.63 -3.61 -3.32
C VAL A 209 7.14 -3.84 -3.11
N CYS A 210 6.39 -3.82 -4.20
CA CYS A 210 4.94 -3.96 -4.19
C CYS A 210 4.56 -5.34 -4.70
N GLY A 211 3.77 -6.09 -3.92
CA GLY A 211 3.09 -7.26 -4.42
C GLY A 211 1.98 -6.84 -5.38
N VAL A 212 1.96 -7.41 -6.57
CA VAL A 212 0.88 -7.20 -7.55
C VAL A 212 0.24 -8.54 -7.88
N VAL A 213 -1.07 -8.53 -8.06
CA VAL A 213 -1.85 -9.72 -8.37
C VAL A 213 -2.50 -9.58 -9.74
N LYS A 214 -2.81 -10.72 -10.37
CA LYS A 214 -3.58 -10.71 -11.62
C LYS A 214 -4.94 -10.08 -11.39
N ASN A 215 -5.34 -9.22 -12.32
CA ASN A 215 -6.61 -8.52 -12.25
C ASN A 215 -7.77 -9.50 -12.50
N VAL A 216 -8.69 -9.53 -11.55
CA VAL A 216 -9.93 -10.36 -11.62
C VAL A 216 -11.19 -9.50 -11.58
N GLY A 217 -11.06 -8.20 -11.89
CA GLY A 217 -12.20 -7.26 -11.92
C GLY A 217 -12.43 -6.50 -10.60
N GLU A 218 -11.56 -6.63 -9.62
CA GLU A 218 -11.65 -5.83 -8.40
C GLU A 218 -11.21 -4.38 -8.66
N PRO A 219 -11.86 -3.39 -8.03
CA PRO A 219 -11.45 -2.00 -8.15
C PRO A 219 -10.15 -1.75 -7.37
N GLY A 220 -9.27 -0.95 -7.94
CA GLY A 220 -8.01 -0.59 -7.26
C GLY A 220 -7.01 0.06 -8.21
N GLY A 221 -5.85 0.39 -7.66
CA GLY A 221 -4.72 0.88 -8.41
C GLY A 221 -4.02 -0.24 -9.19
N GLY A 222 -3.30 0.12 -10.23
CA GLY A 222 -2.55 -0.81 -11.06
C GLY A 222 -1.09 -0.40 -11.24
N PRO A 223 -0.23 -1.37 -11.59
CA PRO A 223 1.16 -1.11 -11.93
C PRO A 223 1.30 -0.61 -13.37
N PHE A 224 1.97 0.52 -13.53
CA PHE A 224 2.17 1.16 -14.83
C PHE A 224 3.59 1.72 -14.96
N LEU A 225 4.03 1.89 -16.19
CA LEU A 225 5.18 2.72 -16.54
C LEU A 225 4.69 4.15 -16.78
N THR A 226 5.28 5.12 -16.09
CA THR A 226 4.89 6.52 -16.23
C THR A 226 6.08 7.44 -16.43
N TYR A 227 5.82 8.57 -17.05
CA TYR A 227 6.79 9.67 -17.09
C TYR A 227 6.83 10.38 -15.74
N ASN A 228 8.04 10.56 -15.22
CA ASN A 228 8.28 11.35 -14.02
C ASN A 228 8.50 12.84 -14.37
N GLN A 229 8.46 13.70 -13.36
CA GLN A 229 8.68 15.15 -13.54
C GLN A 229 10.04 15.48 -14.17
N ASP A 230 11.06 14.66 -13.94
CA ASP A 230 12.40 14.83 -14.49
C ASP A 230 12.58 14.21 -15.90
N GLY A 231 11.49 13.77 -16.52
CA GLY A 231 11.50 13.16 -17.85
C GLY A 231 11.93 11.70 -17.89
N THR A 232 12.28 11.11 -16.76
CA THR A 232 12.55 9.68 -16.70
C THR A 232 11.25 8.87 -16.71
N VAL A 233 11.35 7.58 -17.06
CA VAL A 233 10.23 6.63 -17.01
C VAL A 233 10.51 5.59 -15.95
N SER A 234 9.56 5.37 -15.07
CA SER A 234 9.68 4.36 -14.01
C SER A 234 8.34 3.71 -13.66
N LEU A 235 8.42 2.68 -12.81
CA LEU A 235 7.25 1.98 -12.30
C LEU A 235 6.49 2.84 -11.30
N GLN A 236 5.18 2.93 -11.48
CA GLN A 236 4.27 3.66 -10.59
C GLN A 236 2.97 2.88 -10.39
N ILE A 237 2.28 3.19 -9.31
CA ILE A 237 0.91 2.72 -9.07
C ILE A 237 -0.02 3.88 -9.43
N LEU A 238 -0.98 3.62 -10.31
CA LEU A 238 -1.99 4.60 -10.69
C LEU A 238 -3.37 4.10 -10.38
N GLU A 239 -4.22 5.02 -9.94
CA GLU A 239 -5.66 4.81 -9.78
C GLU A 239 -6.44 5.47 -10.91
N SER A 240 -7.68 5.02 -11.14
CA SER A 240 -8.54 5.56 -12.21
C SER A 240 -8.76 7.07 -12.10
N SER A 241 -8.75 7.62 -10.89
CA SER A 241 -8.86 9.06 -10.64
C SER A 241 -7.70 9.89 -11.19
N GLN A 242 -6.55 9.25 -11.44
CA GLN A 242 -5.35 9.89 -11.98
C GLN A 242 -5.27 9.84 -13.51
N ILE A 243 -6.19 9.14 -14.15
CA ILE A 243 -6.21 8.97 -15.62
C ILE A 243 -7.19 9.98 -16.22
N ASP A 244 -6.73 10.70 -17.25
CA ASP A 244 -7.61 11.56 -18.03
C ASP A 244 -8.63 10.73 -18.80
N LYS A 245 -9.88 10.78 -18.35
CA LYS A 245 -10.99 10.02 -18.94
C LYS A 245 -11.33 10.45 -20.37
N ASN A 246 -10.90 11.64 -20.79
CA ASN A 246 -11.10 12.13 -22.15
C ASN A 246 -10.00 11.65 -23.11
N ASN A 247 -8.92 11.07 -22.58
CA ASN A 247 -7.87 10.47 -23.39
C ASN A 247 -8.14 8.98 -23.58
N GLU A 248 -8.67 8.62 -24.76
CA GLU A 248 -9.05 7.24 -25.08
C GLU A 248 -7.86 6.27 -25.03
N GLU A 249 -6.69 6.70 -25.43
CA GLU A 249 -5.47 5.88 -25.39
C GLU A 249 -5.07 5.55 -23.96
N TYR A 250 -5.07 6.53 -23.06
CA TYR A 250 -4.75 6.30 -21.64
C TYR A 250 -5.81 5.44 -20.96
N MET A 251 -7.07 5.66 -21.25
CA MET A 251 -8.15 4.83 -20.72
C MET A 251 -8.04 3.39 -21.20
N LYS A 252 -7.66 3.18 -22.46
CA LYS A 252 -7.41 1.85 -23.00
C LYS A 252 -6.24 1.15 -22.29
N MET A 253 -5.10 1.83 -22.12
CA MET A 253 -3.95 1.31 -21.37
C MET A 253 -4.35 0.91 -19.96
N PHE A 254 -5.14 1.73 -19.28
CA PHE A 254 -5.58 1.47 -17.92
C PHE A 254 -6.50 0.25 -17.85
N THR A 255 -7.49 0.13 -18.74
CA THR A 255 -8.46 -0.96 -18.75
C THR A 255 -7.88 -2.29 -19.22
N GLU A 256 -6.85 -2.26 -20.05
CA GLU A 256 -6.12 -3.45 -20.52
C GLU A 256 -5.04 -3.91 -19.56
N GLY A 257 -4.83 -3.22 -18.44
CA GLY A 257 -3.89 -3.61 -17.40
C GLY A 257 -4.18 -5.02 -16.87
N THR A 258 -3.14 -5.85 -16.81
CA THR A 258 -3.26 -7.27 -16.44
C THR A 258 -3.17 -7.53 -14.94
N HIS A 259 -2.68 -6.56 -14.18
CA HIS A 259 -2.43 -6.68 -12.75
C HIS A 259 -2.99 -5.48 -12.01
N PHE A 260 -3.21 -5.65 -10.71
CA PHE A 260 -3.47 -4.54 -9.80
C PHE A 260 -2.66 -4.67 -8.50
N ASN A 261 -2.53 -3.56 -7.79
CA ASN A 261 -1.83 -3.52 -6.51
C ASN A 261 -2.84 -3.50 -5.37
N PRO A 262 -2.90 -4.56 -4.55
CA PRO A 262 -3.83 -4.65 -3.43
C PRO A 262 -3.31 -4.00 -2.14
N VAL A 263 -2.37 -3.06 -2.23
CA VAL A 263 -1.73 -2.44 -1.07
C VAL A 263 -1.04 -3.48 -0.18
N ASP A 264 -0.10 -4.16 -0.78
CA ASP A 264 0.81 -5.10 -0.14
C ASP A 264 2.23 -4.68 -0.48
N LEU A 265 2.81 -3.86 0.39
CA LEU A 265 4.12 -3.28 0.17
C LEU A 265 5.08 -3.62 1.30
N VAL A 266 6.36 -3.65 0.95
CA VAL A 266 7.45 -3.60 1.90
C VAL A 266 8.37 -2.43 1.55
N CYS A 267 8.75 -1.64 2.56
CA CYS A 267 9.46 -0.37 2.38
C CYS A 267 10.76 -0.34 3.16
N ALA A 268 11.75 0.37 2.59
CA ALA A 268 12.99 0.74 3.23
C ALA A 268 13.15 2.26 3.17
N THR A 269 13.16 2.92 4.32
CA THR A 269 13.08 4.37 4.45
C THR A 269 14.31 5.02 5.07
N LYS A 270 15.41 4.27 5.19
CA LYS A 270 16.70 4.77 5.64
C LYS A 270 17.73 4.76 4.52
N ASP A 271 18.61 5.74 4.54
CA ASP A 271 19.72 5.83 3.57
C ASP A 271 20.90 4.90 3.94
N TYR A 272 21.92 4.86 3.06
CA TYR A 272 23.09 4.00 3.25
C TYR A 272 23.98 4.39 4.43
N GLN A 273 23.76 5.55 5.05
CA GLN A 273 24.41 5.99 6.26
C GLN A 273 23.59 5.70 7.53
N GLY A 274 22.41 5.10 7.38
CA GLY A 274 21.50 4.75 8.47
C GLY A 274 20.56 5.88 8.90
N ASN A 275 20.54 7.00 8.19
CA ASN A 275 19.68 8.13 8.48
C ASN A 275 18.30 7.95 7.81
N ALA A 276 17.23 8.35 8.50
CA ALA A 276 15.91 8.35 7.90
C ALA A 276 15.82 9.36 6.76
N PHE A 277 15.20 8.96 5.64
CA PHE A 277 14.78 9.90 4.62
C PHE A 277 13.65 10.78 5.14
N ASP A 278 13.62 12.03 4.71
CA ASP A 278 12.46 12.91 4.92
C ASP A 278 11.42 12.64 3.82
N LEU A 279 10.50 11.73 4.09
CA LEU A 279 9.59 11.18 3.09
C LEU A 279 8.73 12.23 2.37
N PRO A 280 8.27 13.33 3.00
CA PRO A 280 7.55 14.38 2.27
C PRO A 280 8.32 14.99 1.10
N LYS A 281 9.64 14.94 1.11
CA LYS A 281 10.47 15.43 -0.01
C LYS A 281 10.42 14.56 -1.27
N PHE A 282 9.86 13.35 -1.16
CA PHE A 282 9.76 12.38 -2.26
C PHE A 282 8.33 12.25 -2.80
N VAL A 283 7.45 13.14 -2.40
CA VAL A 283 6.07 13.27 -2.89
C VAL A 283 6.05 14.05 -4.19
N ASP A 284 5.24 13.62 -5.15
CA ASP A 284 4.88 14.45 -6.31
C ASP A 284 3.55 15.18 -6.04
N PRO A 285 3.58 16.45 -5.64
CA PRO A 285 2.36 17.18 -5.29
C PRO A 285 1.41 17.39 -6.46
N SER A 286 1.89 17.29 -7.70
CA SER A 286 1.07 17.46 -8.90
C SER A 286 0.09 16.31 -9.14
N THR A 287 0.25 15.20 -8.44
CA THR A 287 -0.62 14.01 -8.52
C THR A 287 -1.82 14.04 -7.58
N GLY A 288 -1.96 15.09 -6.78
CA GLY A 288 -3.20 15.35 -6.04
C GLY A 288 -4.35 15.66 -7.00
N PHE A 289 -5.59 15.52 -6.55
CA PHE A 289 -6.75 15.78 -7.38
C PHE A 289 -7.90 16.42 -6.59
N ILE A 290 -8.82 17.03 -7.31
CA ILE A 290 -10.02 17.64 -6.74
C ILE A 290 -11.16 16.63 -6.82
N SER A 291 -11.78 16.35 -5.67
CA SER A 291 -12.99 15.55 -5.58
C SER A 291 -14.21 16.42 -5.27
N SER A 292 -15.37 16.02 -5.82
CA SER A 292 -16.65 16.63 -5.49
C SER A 292 -17.27 15.91 -4.31
N LYS A 293 -17.67 16.67 -3.31
CA LYS A 293 -18.30 16.21 -2.07
C LYS A 293 -19.53 17.04 -1.79
N SER A 294 -20.29 16.68 -0.77
CA SER A 294 -21.39 17.50 -0.28
C SER A 294 -21.42 17.53 1.23
N LYS A 295 -21.86 18.63 1.79
CA LYS A 295 -22.13 18.82 3.22
C LYS A 295 -23.44 19.58 3.40
N ASN A 296 -24.37 19.00 4.15
CA ASN A 296 -25.71 19.59 4.40
C ASN A 296 -26.44 20.03 3.11
N GLY A 297 -26.35 19.21 2.07
CA GLY A 297 -26.98 19.47 0.78
C GLY A 297 -26.28 20.51 -0.10
N LYS A 298 -25.13 21.02 0.31
CA LYS A 298 -24.32 21.96 -0.47
C LYS A 298 -23.12 21.25 -1.08
N ASP A 299 -22.90 21.49 -2.37
CA ASP A 299 -21.74 20.96 -3.08
C ASP A 299 -20.47 21.70 -2.67
N LEU A 300 -19.38 20.95 -2.62
CA LEU A 300 -18.06 21.48 -2.35
C LEU A 300 -16.98 20.73 -3.13
N LYS A 301 -15.84 21.38 -3.30
CA LYS A 301 -14.60 20.81 -3.81
C LYS A 301 -13.68 20.51 -2.63
N ALA A 302 -13.08 19.32 -2.64
CA ALA A 302 -12.06 18.91 -1.68
C ALA A 302 -10.78 18.53 -2.40
N LEU A 303 -9.64 19.00 -1.89
CA LEU A 303 -8.33 18.56 -2.38
C LEU A 303 -7.98 17.23 -1.71
N GLU A 304 -7.77 16.22 -2.54
CA GLU A 304 -7.16 14.96 -2.13
C GLU A 304 -5.65 15.05 -2.37
N LEU A 305 -4.87 14.83 -1.33
CA LEU A 305 -3.41 14.76 -1.44
C LEU A 305 -3.00 13.56 -2.31
N PRO A 306 -1.78 13.57 -2.91
CA PRO A 306 -1.27 12.42 -3.61
C PRO A 306 -1.41 11.15 -2.77
N GLY A 307 -2.05 10.12 -3.31
CA GLY A 307 -2.33 8.87 -2.58
C GLY A 307 -1.06 8.23 -2.02
N LEU A 308 -1.15 7.55 -0.87
CA LEU A 308 0.02 7.06 -0.13
C LEU A 308 0.94 6.20 -1.00
N TRP A 309 0.39 5.26 -1.74
CA TRP A 309 1.15 4.38 -2.63
C TRP A 309 1.13 4.82 -4.10
N ASN A 310 0.58 5.99 -4.38
CA ASN A 310 0.62 6.63 -5.69
C ASN A 310 1.67 7.76 -5.70
N GLY A 311 1.23 8.99 -5.84
CA GLY A 311 2.11 10.15 -5.92
C GLY A 311 2.87 10.48 -4.64
N ALA A 312 2.42 10.04 -3.47
CA ALA A 312 3.19 10.23 -2.22
C ALA A 312 4.50 9.44 -2.20
N MET A 313 4.57 8.34 -2.95
CA MET A 313 5.79 7.54 -3.13
C MET A 313 6.37 7.65 -4.55
N SER A 314 6.05 8.71 -5.27
CA SER A 314 6.44 8.92 -6.68
C SER A 314 7.93 8.87 -6.90
N ASP A 315 8.71 9.52 -6.04
CA ASP A 315 10.17 9.60 -6.17
C ASP A 315 10.91 8.48 -5.44
N TRP A 316 10.21 7.42 -5.09
CA TRP A 316 10.81 6.22 -4.54
C TRP A 316 11.28 5.27 -5.65
N ASN A 317 12.30 4.49 -5.36
CA ASN A 317 12.60 3.31 -6.15
C ASN A 317 11.49 2.27 -5.93
N THR A 318 10.84 1.87 -7.00
CA THR A 318 9.67 0.97 -6.96
C THR A 318 9.93 -0.27 -7.81
N VAL A 319 9.71 -1.44 -7.23
CA VAL A 319 9.81 -2.73 -7.91
C VAL A 319 8.51 -3.51 -7.67
N PHE A 320 8.02 -4.18 -8.70
CA PHE A 320 6.83 -5.03 -8.62
C PHE A 320 7.23 -6.50 -8.61
N VAL A 321 6.55 -7.27 -7.76
CA VAL A 321 6.64 -8.73 -7.73
C VAL A 321 5.23 -9.28 -7.89
N GLU A 322 5.01 -10.12 -8.90
CA GLU A 322 3.75 -10.85 -9.01
C GLU A 322 3.64 -11.84 -7.84
N VAL A 323 2.57 -11.73 -7.07
CA VAL A 323 2.27 -12.61 -5.95
C VAL A 323 0.96 -13.37 -6.23
N PRO A 324 0.77 -14.55 -5.64
CA PRO A 324 -0.46 -15.29 -5.84
C PRO A 324 -1.69 -14.52 -5.39
N LEU A 325 -2.80 -14.70 -6.09
CA LEU A 325 -4.08 -14.07 -5.74
C LEU A 325 -4.54 -14.43 -4.32
N GLY A 326 -4.15 -15.61 -3.82
CA GLY A 326 -4.43 -16.04 -2.45
C GLY A 326 -3.85 -15.14 -1.35
N THR A 327 -2.91 -14.25 -1.68
CA THR A 327 -2.39 -13.23 -0.74
C THR A 327 -3.29 -12.00 -0.62
N PHE A 328 -4.31 -11.89 -1.45
CA PHE A 328 -5.24 -10.75 -1.49
C PHE A 328 -6.68 -11.20 -1.22
N ASN A 329 -7.15 -10.95 0.00
CA ASN A 329 -8.47 -11.38 0.48
C ASN A 329 -9.13 -10.27 1.30
N PRO A 330 -9.38 -9.08 0.73
CA PRO A 330 -9.93 -7.96 1.48
C PRO A 330 -11.38 -8.22 1.88
N VAL A 331 -11.75 -7.66 3.02
CA VAL A 331 -13.13 -7.61 3.52
C VAL A 331 -13.62 -6.16 3.41
N LYS A 332 -14.30 -5.85 2.34
CA LYS A 332 -14.90 -4.51 2.10
C LYS A 332 -16.33 -4.42 2.58
N THR A 333 -17.04 -5.54 2.58
CA THR A 333 -18.40 -5.67 3.11
C THR A 333 -18.50 -6.90 4.00
N VAL A 334 -19.52 -6.95 4.86
CA VAL A 334 -19.75 -8.12 5.73
C VAL A 334 -19.95 -9.40 4.90
N ASN A 335 -20.53 -9.28 3.72
CA ASN A 335 -20.75 -10.44 2.84
C ASN A 335 -19.45 -11.08 2.36
N ASP A 336 -18.34 -10.33 2.31
CA ASP A 336 -17.04 -10.90 1.95
C ASP A 336 -16.56 -11.95 2.94
N LEU A 337 -17.02 -11.89 4.19
CA LEU A 337 -16.72 -12.91 5.20
C LEU A 337 -17.38 -14.27 4.91
N LEU A 338 -18.36 -14.31 4.01
CA LEU A 338 -18.99 -15.56 3.57
C LEU A 338 -18.18 -16.29 2.49
N ARG A 339 -17.17 -15.66 1.92
CA ARG A 339 -16.28 -16.29 0.93
C ARG A 339 -15.46 -17.41 1.58
N ASP A 340 -15.14 -18.46 0.82
CA ASP A 340 -14.44 -19.65 1.31
C ASP A 340 -13.13 -19.34 2.03
N GLN A 341 -12.37 -18.35 1.53
CA GLN A 341 -11.09 -17.95 2.12
C GLN A 341 -11.21 -17.36 3.52
N HIS A 342 -12.40 -16.93 3.96
CA HIS A 342 -12.64 -16.43 5.31
C HIS A 342 -13.35 -17.43 6.23
N GLN A 343 -13.66 -18.62 5.73
CA GLN A 343 -14.34 -19.67 6.52
C GLN A 343 -13.34 -20.51 7.31
N ALA A 344 -13.80 -21.07 8.42
CA ALA A 344 -12.98 -21.90 9.32
C ALA A 344 -12.45 -23.18 8.66
N VAL A 345 -13.19 -23.72 7.71
CA VAL A 345 -12.89 -24.96 6.99
C VAL A 345 -13.00 -24.76 5.49
N GLU A 346 -12.24 -25.56 4.73
CA GLU A 346 -12.32 -25.56 3.28
C GLU A 346 -13.72 -25.98 2.81
N GLY A 347 -14.27 -25.24 1.86
CA GLY A 347 -15.61 -25.46 1.31
C GLY A 347 -16.75 -24.71 2.00
N GLY A 348 -16.47 -23.99 3.10
CA GLY A 348 -17.39 -23.04 3.75
C GLY A 348 -18.78 -23.58 4.10
N ILE A 349 -19.71 -22.68 4.37
CA ILE A 349 -21.12 -23.02 4.52
C ILE A 349 -21.68 -23.28 3.12
N LYS A 350 -21.98 -24.54 2.82
CA LYS A 350 -22.75 -24.86 1.61
C LYS A 350 -24.14 -24.25 1.79
N HIS A 351 -24.44 -23.20 1.02
CA HIS A 351 -25.82 -22.80 0.85
C HIS A 351 -26.53 -23.94 0.11
N GLU A 352 -27.27 -24.77 0.82
CA GLU A 352 -28.24 -25.64 0.21
C GLU A 352 -29.32 -24.74 -0.39
N HIS A 353 -29.21 -24.51 -1.69
CA HIS A 353 -30.33 -24.02 -2.47
C HIS A 353 -31.36 -25.15 -2.48
N HIS A 354 -32.32 -25.10 -1.57
CA HIS A 354 -33.56 -25.84 -1.72
C HIS A 354 -34.26 -25.31 -2.98
N HIS A 355 -34.01 -25.95 -4.11
CA HIS A 355 -34.93 -25.92 -5.21
C HIS A 355 -36.15 -26.78 -4.78
N GLU A 356 -37.17 -26.15 -4.26
CA GLU A 356 -38.49 -26.75 -4.22
C GLU A 356 -38.91 -27.01 -5.66
N HIS A 357 -38.77 -28.25 -6.11
CA HIS A 357 -39.45 -28.74 -7.27
C HIS A 357 -40.93 -28.85 -6.92
N GLY A 358 -41.67 -27.80 -7.25
CA GLY A 358 -43.12 -27.86 -7.31
C GLY A 358 -43.54 -28.91 -8.35
N LYS A 359 -43.95 -30.06 -7.84
CA LYS A 359 -44.70 -31.04 -8.66
C LYS A 359 -46.06 -30.46 -8.99
N GLY A 360 -46.14 -29.77 -10.12
CA GLY A 360 -47.43 -29.49 -10.76
C GLY A 360 -47.90 -30.71 -11.53
N GLY A 361 -48.79 -31.47 -10.91
CA GLY A 361 -49.49 -32.54 -11.60
C GLY A 361 -50.38 -31.98 -12.69
N CYS A 362 -50.16 -32.41 -13.92
CA CYS A 362 -51.09 -32.21 -15.01
C CYS A 362 -51.91 -33.47 -15.17
N CYS A 363 -53.16 -33.38 -14.76
CA CYS A 363 -54.18 -34.39 -15.11
C CYS A 363 -55.07 -33.81 -16.18
N GLY A 364 -55.20 -34.44 -17.30
CA GLY A 364 -56.41 -34.79 -17.86
C GLY A 364 -56.91 -34.22 -19.18
N LYS A 365 -56.97 -35.01 -20.12
CA LYS A 365 -58.09 -35.34 -21.03
C LYS A 365 -58.91 -34.21 -21.71
N HIS A 366 -58.89 -34.08 -22.88
CA HIS A 366 -59.64 -34.34 -24.10
C HIS A 366 -59.12 -33.52 -25.26
#